data_f46e66bb65bbc96a3f719f77d9ca92c6
#
_entry.id   f46e66bb65bbc96a3f719f77d9ca92c6
#
_cell.length_a   1.000
_cell.length_b   1.000
_cell.length_c   1.000
_cell.angle_alpha   90.00
_cell.angle_beta   90.00
_cell.angle_gamma   90.00
#
_symmetry.space_group_name_H-M   'P 1'
#
loop_
_entity.id
_entity.type
_entity.pdbx_description
1 polymer ?
#
loop_
_entity_poly.entity_id
_entity_poly.type
_entity_poly.pdbx_seq_one_letter_code
_entity_poly.pdbx_strand_id
1 'polypeptide(L)'
;MTTGQLTSLISKVSAMNNETSRKISSFIGAVVGDAACVHLEWVYDQAKVAEIVGEKDPAFWPESHVPFFTLPNGKVSCYADEAVQSLNVMAENDGKCDSEKLIQHFLHYFGDPESPYQIAKAKRADKKYPIEGNTNKYLLNSLNMYLLMQFVFISKL
;
A
#
# COMPACT_ATOMS: atom_id res chain seq x y z
N MET A 1 -0.51 -11.61 -13.12
CA MET A 1 0.63 -11.25 -13.99
C MET A 1 1.33 -12.55 -14.38
N THR A 2 1.57 -12.77 -15.68
CA THR A 2 2.31 -13.95 -16.17
C THR A 2 3.82 -13.72 -16.08
N THR A 3 4.61 -14.81 -16.09
CA THR A 3 6.08 -14.73 -16.11
C THR A 3 6.60 -13.89 -17.29
N GLY A 4 5.97 -13.98 -18.46
CA GLY A 4 6.34 -13.19 -19.64
C GLY A 4 6.10 -11.70 -19.45
N GLN A 5 5.00 -11.30 -18.80
CA GLN A 5 4.72 -9.91 -18.47
C GLN A 5 5.74 -9.36 -17.47
N LEU A 6 6.16 -10.13 -16.47
CA LEU A 6 7.18 -9.73 -15.51
C LEU A 6 8.53 -9.53 -16.20
N THR A 7 8.96 -10.46 -17.04
CA THR A 7 10.23 -10.37 -17.80
C THR A 7 10.21 -9.12 -18.69
N SER A 8 9.12 -8.84 -19.38
CA SER A 8 8.97 -7.63 -20.20
C SER A 8 9.08 -6.35 -19.37
N LEU A 9 8.46 -6.32 -18.19
CA LEU A 9 8.55 -5.17 -17.28
C LEU A 9 9.99 -4.93 -16.80
N ILE A 10 10.66 -5.99 -16.36
CA ILE A 10 12.06 -5.92 -15.92
C ILE A 10 12.95 -5.38 -17.05
N SER A 11 12.80 -5.90 -18.28
CA SER A 11 13.56 -5.43 -19.43
C SER A 11 13.33 -3.95 -19.73
N LYS A 12 12.07 -3.47 -19.64
CA LYS A 12 11.75 -2.06 -19.84
C LYS A 12 12.40 -1.18 -18.78
N VAL A 13 12.32 -1.55 -17.50
CA VAL A 13 12.92 -0.78 -16.40
C VAL A 13 14.46 -0.75 -16.55
N SER A 14 15.08 -1.87 -16.91
CA SER A 14 16.54 -1.96 -17.12
C SER A 14 17.04 -1.15 -18.31
N ALA A 15 16.17 -0.90 -19.31
CA ALA A 15 16.50 -0.08 -20.48
C ALA A 15 16.36 1.44 -20.22
N MET A 16 15.79 1.85 -19.09
CA MET A 16 15.65 3.26 -18.72
C MET A 16 17.00 3.84 -18.25
N ASN A 17 17.10 5.17 -18.23
CA ASN A 17 18.25 5.81 -17.61
C ASN A 17 18.38 5.43 -16.13
N ASN A 18 19.59 5.49 -15.61
CA ASN A 18 19.92 5.00 -14.26
C ASN A 18 19.09 5.67 -13.15
N GLU A 19 18.78 6.96 -13.30
CA GLU A 19 17.97 7.68 -12.31
C GLU A 19 16.50 7.18 -12.29
N THR A 20 15.87 7.09 -13.46
CA THR A 20 14.49 6.60 -13.60
C THR A 20 14.37 5.14 -13.15
N SER A 21 15.33 4.29 -13.55
CA SER A 21 15.38 2.89 -13.13
C SER A 21 15.45 2.76 -11.61
N ARG A 22 16.29 3.56 -10.94
CA ARG A 22 16.38 3.57 -9.47
C ARG A 22 15.09 4.05 -8.79
N LYS A 23 14.45 5.10 -9.31
CA LYS A 23 13.15 5.60 -8.78
C LYS A 23 12.08 4.52 -8.84
N ILE A 24 11.93 3.87 -9.99
CA ILE A 24 10.96 2.79 -10.17
C ILE A 24 11.30 1.58 -9.27
N SER A 25 12.57 1.19 -9.22
CA SER A 25 12.99 0.06 -8.37
C SER A 25 12.78 0.34 -6.89
N SER A 26 13.01 1.57 -6.43
CA SER A 26 12.73 1.98 -5.05
C SER A 26 11.25 1.87 -4.71
N PHE A 27 10.37 2.32 -5.60
CA PHE A 27 8.93 2.23 -5.40
C PHE A 27 8.46 0.77 -5.37
N ILE A 28 8.89 -0.04 -6.35
CA ILE A 28 8.57 -1.47 -6.39
C ILE A 28 9.09 -2.16 -5.14
N GLY A 29 10.33 -1.85 -4.73
CA GLY A 29 10.93 -2.41 -3.51
C GLY A 29 10.14 -2.06 -2.25
N ALA A 30 9.64 -0.84 -2.13
CA ALA A 30 8.80 -0.43 -1.02
C ALA A 30 7.47 -1.21 -0.97
N VAL A 31 6.79 -1.36 -2.12
CA VAL A 31 5.54 -2.11 -2.22
C VAL A 31 5.74 -3.61 -1.94
N VAL A 32 6.83 -4.19 -2.44
CA VAL A 32 7.19 -5.59 -2.17
C VAL A 32 7.57 -5.79 -0.70
N GLY A 33 8.33 -4.86 -0.12
CA GLY A 33 8.70 -4.88 1.29
C GLY A 33 7.47 -4.81 2.20
N ASP A 34 6.53 -3.93 1.88
CA ASP A 34 5.25 -3.84 2.58
C ASP A 34 4.48 -5.17 2.51
N ALA A 35 4.32 -5.74 1.31
CA ALA A 35 3.65 -7.03 1.14
C ALA A 35 4.35 -8.18 1.87
N ALA A 36 5.68 -8.12 1.98
CA ALA A 36 6.45 -9.13 2.71
C ALA A 36 6.28 -9.05 4.23
N CYS A 37 6.01 -7.85 4.76
CA CYS A 37 5.94 -7.61 6.21
C CYS A 37 4.52 -7.53 6.76
N VAL A 38 3.50 -7.33 5.91
CA VAL A 38 2.14 -6.98 6.31
C VAL A 38 1.51 -7.96 7.31
N HIS A 39 1.86 -9.24 7.27
CA HIS A 39 1.27 -10.24 8.17
C HIS A 39 1.81 -10.21 9.61
N LEU A 40 2.95 -9.54 9.83
CA LEU A 40 3.55 -9.30 11.15
C LEU A 40 3.48 -7.82 11.56
N GLU A 41 2.85 -6.98 10.74
CA GLU A 41 2.64 -5.57 11.02
C GLU A 41 1.85 -5.39 12.32
N TRP A 42 2.13 -4.32 13.07
CA TRP A 42 1.48 -4.02 14.36
C TRP A 42 1.75 -5.02 15.50
N VAL A 43 2.64 -6.00 15.31
CA VAL A 43 3.11 -6.85 16.38
C VAL A 43 4.39 -6.22 16.97
N TYR A 44 4.21 -5.32 17.95
CA TYR A 44 5.32 -4.53 18.52
C TYR A 44 6.15 -5.27 19.56
N ASP A 45 5.62 -6.35 20.12
CA ASP A 45 6.34 -7.17 21.10
C ASP A 45 7.36 -8.06 20.39
N GLN A 46 8.64 -7.72 20.54
CA GLN A 46 9.74 -8.46 19.91
C GLN A 46 9.83 -9.93 20.39
N ALA A 47 9.51 -10.20 21.66
CA ALA A 47 9.49 -11.56 22.16
C ALA A 47 8.40 -12.39 21.49
N LYS A 48 7.22 -11.78 21.27
CA LYS A 48 6.13 -12.40 20.55
C LYS A 48 6.47 -12.63 19.08
N VAL A 49 7.12 -11.68 18.43
CA VAL A 49 7.59 -11.87 17.04
C VAL A 49 8.58 -13.01 16.97
N ALA A 50 9.55 -13.08 17.89
CA ALA A 50 10.52 -14.17 17.96
C ALA A 50 9.85 -15.53 18.21
N GLU A 51 8.83 -15.59 19.05
CA GLU A 51 8.03 -16.80 19.28
C GLU A 51 7.30 -17.26 18.01
N ILE A 52 6.67 -16.32 17.28
CA ILE A 52 5.93 -16.62 16.05
C ILE A 52 6.88 -17.10 14.96
N VAL A 53 7.96 -16.36 14.72
CA VAL A 53 8.87 -16.56 13.58
C VAL A 53 9.84 -17.72 13.88
N GLY A 54 10.37 -17.80 15.09
CA GLY A 54 11.44 -18.74 15.45
C GLY A 54 12.67 -18.52 14.56
N GLU A 55 13.16 -19.60 13.94
CA GLU A 55 14.31 -19.58 13.03
C GLU A 55 13.91 -19.44 11.54
N LYS A 56 12.60 -19.20 11.24
CA LYS A 56 12.11 -19.11 9.87
C LYS A 56 12.31 -17.70 9.32
N ASP A 57 12.30 -17.58 7.98
CA ASP A 57 12.26 -16.29 7.31
C ASP A 57 10.91 -15.60 7.59
N PRO A 58 10.91 -14.38 8.14
CA PRO A 58 9.68 -13.64 8.42
C PRO A 58 8.99 -13.07 7.18
N ALA A 59 9.69 -13.03 6.03
CA ALA A 59 9.13 -12.45 4.82
C ALA A 59 7.97 -13.28 4.26
N PHE A 60 6.90 -12.61 3.87
CA PHE A 60 5.69 -13.24 3.35
C PHE A 60 5.12 -14.31 4.29
N TRP A 61 5.05 -13.98 5.57
CA TRP A 61 4.54 -14.90 6.58
C TRP A 61 3.16 -15.45 6.20
N PRO A 62 2.92 -16.76 6.31
CA PRO A 62 1.71 -17.38 5.73
C PRO A 62 0.42 -16.99 6.44
N GLU A 63 0.49 -16.64 7.73
CA GLU A 63 -0.66 -16.34 8.57
C GLU A 63 -0.57 -14.92 9.11
N SER A 64 -1.68 -14.18 9.08
CA SER A 64 -1.70 -12.84 9.65
C SER A 64 -1.78 -12.89 11.16
N HIS A 65 -0.81 -12.26 11.82
CA HIS A 65 -0.79 -11.99 13.25
C HIS A 65 -1.16 -10.55 13.57
N VAL A 66 -1.56 -9.78 12.56
CA VAL A 66 -2.04 -8.41 12.73
C VAL A 66 -3.29 -8.41 13.60
N PRO A 67 -3.33 -7.63 14.70
CA PRO A 67 -4.47 -7.65 15.61
C PRO A 67 -5.74 -7.03 15.03
N PHE A 68 -5.62 -6.31 13.92
CA PHE A 68 -6.69 -5.46 13.40
C PHE A 68 -7.25 -5.92 12.06
N PHE A 69 -6.51 -6.66 11.25
CA PHE A 69 -6.97 -7.10 9.93
C PHE A 69 -6.28 -8.40 9.49
N THR A 70 -6.90 -9.09 8.55
CA THR A 70 -6.31 -10.25 7.89
C THR A 70 -6.30 -10.00 6.39
N LEU A 71 -5.14 -10.16 5.77
CA LEU A 71 -4.95 -10.05 4.33
C LEU A 71 -4.47 -11.39 3.77
N PRO A 72 -4.85 -11.74 2.54
CA PRO A 72 -4.20 -12.84 1.84
C PRO A 72 -2.69 -12.57 1.67
N ASN A 73 -1.88 -13.62 1.75
CA ASN A 73 -0.44 -13.51 1.53
C ASN A 73 -0.12 -12.86 0.16
N GLY A 74 0.86 -11.96 0.15
CA GLY A 74 1.26 -11.21 -1.03
C GLY A 74 0.37 -10.01 -1.36
N LYS A 75 -0.60 -9.67 -0.50
CA LYS A 75 -1.31 -8.39 -0.56
C LYS A 75 -0.53 -7.31 0.17
N VAL A 76 -0.74 -6.08 -0.23
CA VAL A 76 -0.13 -4.90 0.40
C VAL A 76 -1.01 -4.35 1.53
N SER A 77 -0.43 -3.60 2.44
CA SER A 77 -1.16 -2.85 3.45
C SER A 77 -1.98 -1.71 2.84
N CYS A 78 -2.85 -1.10 3.63
CA CYS A 78 -3.58 0.09 3.21
C CYS A 78 -2.64 1.27 2.89
N TYR A 79 -1.49 1.37 3.55
CA TYR A 79 -0.50 2.42 3.29
C TYR A 79 0.15 2.29 1.92
N ALA A 80 0.56 1.08 1.54
CA ALA A 80 1.10 0.85 0.21
C ALA A 80 0.03 0.99 -0.88
N ASP A 81 -1.22 0.62 -0.60
CA ASP A 81 -2.34 0.82 -1.53
C ASP A 81 -2.58 2.33 -1.76
N GLU A 82 -2.60 3.15 -0.70
CA GLU A 82 -2.68 4.61 -0.81
C GLU A 82 -1.52 5.19 -1.64
N ALA A 83 -0.29 4.70 -1.44
CA ALA A 83 0.86 5.15 -2.22
C ALA A 83 0.73 4.79 -3.71
N VAL A 84 0.23 3.59 -4.02
CA VAL A 84 -0.04 3.16 -5.40
C VAL A 84 -1.12 4.01 -6.03
N GLN A 85 -2.23 4.30 -5.32
CA GLN A 85 -3.30 5.14 -5.84
C GLN A 85 -2.84 6.59 -6.06
N SER A 86 -2.00 7.11 -5.17
CA SER A 86 -1.39 8.44 -5.35
C SER A 86 -0.53 8.50 -6.61
N LEU A 87 0.28 7.46 -6.85
CA LEU A 87 1.10 7.38 -8.05
C LEU A 87 0.24 7.29 -9.33
N ASN A 88 -0.87 6.57 -9.30
CA ASN A 88 -1.81 6.48 -10.42
C ASN A 88 -2.36 7.87 -10.78
N VAL A 89 -2.83 8.64 -9.78
CA VAL A 89 -3.32 10.01 -10.01
C VAL A 89 -2.23 10.91 -10.60
N MET A 90 -1.00 10.82 -10.09
CA MET A 90 0.11 11.58 -10.65
C MET A 90 0.44 11.16 -12.08
N ALA A 91 0.42 9.86 -12.38
CA ALA A 91 0.67 9.36 -13.73
C ALA A 91 -0.39 9.83 -14.73
N GLU A 92 -1.65 9.89 -14.31
CA GLU A 92 -2.76 10.41 -15.11
C GLU A 92 -2.75 11.94 -15.27
N ASN A 93 -1.95 12.64 -14.46
CA ASN A 93 -1.83 14.10 -14.43
C ASN A 93 -0.42 14.59 -14.80
N ASP A 94 0.22 13.94 -15.79
CA ASP A 94 1.55 14.30 -16.31
C ASP A 94 2.64 14.45 -15.22
N GLY A 95 2.59 13.62 -14.21
CA GLY A 95 3.52 13.62 -13.08
C GLY A 95 3.25 14.69 -12.02
N LYS A 96 2.17 15.48 -12.18
CA LYS A 96 1.83 16.56 -11.24
C LYS A 96 0.93 16.03 -10.13
N CYS A 97 1.24 16.44 -8.91
CA CYS A 97 0.36 16.20 -7.78
C CYS A 97 -0.72 17.29 -7.74
N ASP A 98 -1.95 16.89 -8.01
CA ASP A 98 -3.15 17.71 -7.92
C ASP A 98 -3.96 17.23 -6.72
N SER A 99 -4.03 18.05 -5.68
CA SER A 99 -4.67 17.68 -4.42
C SER A 99 -6.17 17.42 -4.58
N GLU A 100 -6.85 18.16 -5.44
CA GLU A 100 -8.28 17.98 -5.66
C GLU A 100 -8.57 16.66 -6.38
N LYS A 101 -7.83 16.36 -7.44
CA LYS A 101 -7.93 15.08 -8.16
C LYS A 101 -7.60 13.91 -7.23
N LEU A 102 -6.59 14.05 -6.37
CA LEU A 102 -6.21 13.02 -5.42
C LEU A 102 -7.33 12.75 -4.40
N ILE A 103 -7.93 13.81 -3.84
CA ILE A 103 -9.06 13.68 -2.93
C ILE A 103 -10.23 12.97 -3.61
N GLN A 104 -10.62 13.39 -4.80
CA GLN A 104 -11.71 12.78 -5.56
C GLN A 104 -11.43 11.31 -5.89
N HIS A 105 -10.20 10.99 -6.30
CA HIS A 105 -9.79 9.62 -6.56
C HIS A 105 -9.87 8.75 -5.30
N PHE A 106 -9.39 9.24 -4.16
CA PHE A 106 -9.44 8.52 -2.89
C PHE A 106 -10.86 8.31 -2.38
N LEU A 107 -11.71 9.33 -2.49
CA LEU A 107 -13.13 9.21 -2.15
C LEU A 107 -13.81 8.12 -3.00
N HIS A 108 -13.50 8.08 -4.29
CA HIS A 108 -14.03 7.06 -5.18
C HIS A 108 -13.43 5.67 -4.86
N TYR A 109 -12.10 5.55 -4.80
CA TYR A 109 -11.42 4.26 -4.63
C TYR A 109 -11.69 3.61 -3.27
N PHE A 110 -11.59 4.38 -2.20
CA PHE A 110 -11.76 3.87 -0.84
C PHE A 110 -13.18 3.99 -0.30
N GLY A 111 -13.99 4.89 -0.82
CA GLY A 111 -15.31 5.23 -0.29
C GLY A 111 -16.49 4.65 -1.09
N ASP A 112 -16.36 4.46 -2.38
CA ASP A 112 -17.43 3.94 -3.23
C ASP A 112 -17.66 2.44 -2.96
N PRO A 113 -18.87 2.03 -2.59
CA PRO A 113 -19.21 0.63 -2.34
C PRO A 113 -18.92 -0.29 -3.54
N GLU A 114 -18.96 0.24 -4.76
CA GLU A 114 -18.70 -0.51 -5.99
C GLU A 114 -17.22 -0.47 -6.42
N SER A 115 -16.37 0.22 -5.65
CA SER A 115 -14.94 0.26 -5.96
C SER A 115 -14.28 -1.11 -5.82
N PRO A 116 -13.20 -1.39 -6.58
CA PRO A 116 -12.44 -2.62 -6.43
C PRO A 116 -11.95 -2.87 -5.00
N TYR A 117 -11.62 -1.80 -4.28
CA TYR A 117 -11.21 -1.87 -2.87
C TYR A 117 -12.34 -2.35 -1.97
N GLN A 118 -13.51 -1.74 -2.05
CA GLN A 118 -14.67 -2.11 -1.22
C GLN A 118 -15.21 -3.49 -1.58
N ILE A 119 -15.23 -3.85 -2.87
CA ILE A 119 -15.61 -5.19 -3.33
C ILE A 119 -14.65 -6.25 -2.76
N ALA A 120 -13.34 -6.00 -2.82
CA ALA A 120 -12.34 -6.91 -2.24
C ALA A 120 -12.51 -7.03 -0.72
N LYS A 121 -12.78 -5.92 -0.04
CA LYS A 121 -13.05 -5.86 1.40
C LYS A 121 -14.32 -6.64 1.77
N ALA A 122 -15.40 -6.48 1.04
CA ALA A 122 -16.67 -7.19 1.27
C ALA A 122 -16.55 -8.71 1.09
N LYS A 123 -15.66 -9.18 0.22
CA LYS A 123 -15.40 -10.60 -0.03
C LYS A 123 -14.55 -11.26 1.06
N ARG A 124 -13.92 -10.49 1.94
CA ARG A 124 -13.16 -11.04 3.07
C ARG A 124 -14.13 -11.60 4.10
N ALA A 125 -14.04 -12.89 4.37
CA ALA A 125 -14.84 -13.56 5.38
C ALA A 125 -14.51 -13.09 6.83
N ASP A 126 -13.51 -12.26 7.00
CA ASP A 126 -13.02 -11.75 8.26
C ASP A 126 -13.93 -10.67 8.83
N LYS A 127 -14.93 -11.11 9.54
CA LYS A 127 -15.77 -10.24 10.39
C LYS A 127 -15.02 -9.60 11.57
N LYS A 128 -13.69 -9.74 11.68
CA LYS A 128 -12.88 -9.13 12.74
C LYS A 128 -12.64 -7.64 12.58
N TYR A 129 -13.14 -7.04 11.51
CA TYR A 129 -13.13 -5.62 11.31
C TYR A 129 -14.54 -5.08 11.31
N PRO A 130 -15.01 -4.63 12.45
CA PRO A 130 -16.00 -3.58 12.42
C PRO A 130 -15.25 -2.27 12.09
N ILE A 131 -14.93 -2.01 10.82
CA ILE A 131 -14.90 -0.64 10.37
C ILE A 131 -16.37 -0.27 10.15
N GLU A 132 -17.15 -0.48 11.17
CA GLU A 132 -18.44 0.12 11.31
C GLU A 132 -18.19 1.59 11.63
N GLY A 133 -18.54 2.43 10.70
CA GLY A 133 -18.86 3.81 10.96
C GLY A 133 -17.79 4.87 10.79
N ASN A 134 -16.58 4.61 10.28
CA ASN A 134 -15.60 5.70 10.17
C ASN A 134 -14.62 5.63 9.00
N THR A 135 -15.09 5.23 7.81
CA THR A 135 -14.33 5.40 6.57
C THR A 135 -13.87 6.86 6.43
N ASN A 136 -14.72 7.80 6.81
CA ASN A 136 -14.38 9.24 6.81
C ASN A 136 -13.27 9.62 7.79
N LYS A 137 -13.13 8.94 8.93
CA LYS A 137 -12.09 9.28 9.92
C LYS A 137 -10.72 8.78 9.51
N TYR A 138 -10.63 7.61 8.90
CA TYR A 138 -9.38 7.09 8.35
C TYR A 138 -8.98 7.85 7.08
N LEU A 139 -9.94 8.14 6.20
CA LEU A 139 -9.72 9.00 5.03
C LEU A 139 -9.23 10.40 5.45
N LEU A 140 -9.83 10.98 6.48
CA LEU A 140 -9.44 12.29 7.01
C LEU A 140 -8.06 12.25 7.66
N ASN A 141 -7.71 11.16 8.36
CA ASN A 141 -6.39 10.97 8.95
C ASN A 141 -5.32 10.71 7.87
N SER A 142 -5.62 9.92 6.84
CA SER A 142 -4.73 9.71 5.69
C SER A 142 -4.54 11.00 4.89
N LEU A 143 -5.60 11.76 4.67
CA LEU A 143 -5.53 13.08 4.05
C LEU A 143 -4.74 14.08 4.91
N ASN A 144 -4.89 14.07 6.23
CA ASN A 144 -4.11 14.91 7.14
C ASN A 144 -2.63 14.50 7.16
N MET A 145 -2.32 13.20 7.14
CA MET A 145 -0.94 12.73 7.03
C MET A 145 -0.33 13.08 5.67
N TYR A 146 -1.10 12.99 4.60
CA TYR A 146 -0.65 13.35 3.26
C TYR A 146 -0.41 14.85 3.11
N LEU A 147 -1.28 15.69 3.66
CA LEU A 147 -1.09 17.14 3.73
C LEU A 147 0.14 17.50 4.58
N LEU A 148 0.39 16.79 5.68
CA LEU A 148 1.61 16.93 6.49
C LEU A 148 2.87 16.53 5.70
N MET A 149 2.82 15.42 4.95
CA MET A 149 3.94 14.99 4.10
C MET A 149 4.20 15.99 2.96
N GLN A 150 3.16 16.56 2.35
CA GLN A 150 3.32 17.62 1.35
C GLN A 150 3.97 18.88 1.96
N PHE A 151 3.55 19.30 3.16
CA PHE A 151 4.16 20.43 3.86
C PHE A 151 5.65 20.21 4.16
N VAL A 152 6.03 18.98 4.52
CA VAL A 152 7.44 18.63 4.80
C VAL A 152 8.28 18.51 3.53
N PHE A 153 7.69 18.03 2.42
CA PHE A 153 8.42 17.88 1.14
C PHE A 153 8.54 19.17 0.35
N ILE A 154 7.48 20.00 0.31
CA ILE A 154 7.47 21.28 -0.43
C ILE A 154 8.31 22.35 0.29
N SER A 155 8.46 22.27 1.60
CA SER A 155 9.31 23.22 2.36
C SER A 155 10.82 22.93 2.24
N LYS A 156 11.22 21.88 1.52
CA LYS A 156 12.62 21.49 1.30
C LYS A 156 13.07 21.53 -0.17
N LEU A 157 12.21 21.99 -1.08
CA LEU A 157 12.53 22.34 -2.46
C LEU A 157 12.61 23.86 -2.61
#